data_ed539bb16615912b28cf58f3048a2e28
#
_entry.id   ed539bb16615912b28cf58f3048a2e28
#
_cell.length_a   1.000
_cell.length_b   1.000
_cell.length_c   1.000
_cell.angle_alpha   90.00
_cell.angle_beta   90.00
_cell.angle_gamma   90.00
#
_symmetry.space_group_name_H-M   'P 1'
#
loop_
_entity.id
_entity.type
_entity.pdbx_description
1 polymer ?
#
loop_
_entity_poly.entity_id
_entity_poly.type
_entity_poly.pdbx_seq_one_letter_code
_entity_poly.pdbx_strand_id
1 'polypeptide(L)'
;LGSLTSASMALWLIEKLGHGNQALGYRNTNIVFGIMVFLIMLICVASIREINLPPRTNQKTSIIKDIGYLVKNKPYMLMITYTFFLFLGYLGMFAAIAYYFKYIVRNEMMTSVAVTITTIVPIFSMLIAARLNAKYSKRNISIVGTLIQILGSLIIWIGGSNVAIVFLGVGMMGFGMGFRSNMYFSCLLYTSPSPRDS
;
A
#
# COMPACT_ATOMS: atom_id res chain seq x y z
N LEU A 1 -3.11 10.15 3.06
CA LEU A 1 -3.03 11.14 4.14
C LEU A 1 -2.47 10.52 5.41
N GLY A 2 -2.99 9.37 5.90
CA GLY A 2 -2.53 8.72 7.13
C GLY A 2 -1.03 8.40 7.17
N SER A 3 -0.43 7.98 6.07
CA SER A 3 1.01 7.68 6.00
C SER A 3 1.89 8.93 6.11
N LEU A 4 1.46 10.07 5.56
CA LEU A 4 2.19 11.33 5.67
C LEU A 4 2.14 11.88 7.09
N THR A 5 0.97 11.88 7.70
CA THR A 5 0.80 12.34 9.09
C THR A 5 1.55 11.44 10.06
N SER A 6 1.52 10.11 9.87
CA SER A 6 2.25 9.20 10.74
C SER A 6 3.77 9.36 10.62
N ALA A 7 4.31 9.57 9.42
CA ALA A 7 5.74 9.76 9.22
C ALA A 7 6.25 11.07 9.86
N SER A 8 5.54 12.17 9.70
CA SER A 8 5.93 13.45 10.31
C SER A 8 5.79 13.43 11.84
N MET A 9 4.71 12.84 12.36
CA MET A 9 4.53 12.67 13.81
C MET A 9 5.53 11.71 14.42
N ALA A 10 5.93 10.65 13.70
CA ALA A 10 6.88 9.68 14.20
C ALA A 10 8.24 10.31 14.50
N LEU A 11 8.80 11.09 13.57
CA LEU A 11 10.09 11.74 13.75
C LEU A 11 10.06 12.70 14.95
N TRP A 12 9.03 13.52 15.04
CA TRP A 12 8.86 14.45 16.17
C TRP A 12 8.71 13.72 17.52
N LEU A 13 7.95 12.62 17.55
CA LEU A 13 7.79 11.78 18.75
C LEU A 13 9.09 11.07 19.16
N ILE A 14 9.86 10.56 18.19
CA ILE A 14 11.14 9.90 18.44
C ILE A 14 12.12 10.86 19.11
N GLU A 15 12.19 12.09 18.60
CA GLU A 15 13.07 13.12 19.17
C GLU A 15 12.64 13.51 20.60
N LYS A 16 11.32 13.74 20.78
CA LYS A 16 10.78 14.19 22.08
C LYS A 16 10.77 13.11 23.16
N LEU A 17 10.47 11.85 22.79
CA LEU A 17 10.39 10.73 23.72
C LEU A 17 11.73 9.99 23.90
N GLY A 18 12.71 10.30 23.05
CA GLY A 18 14.03 9.66 23.10
C GLY A 18 14.99 10.32 24.09
N HIS A 19 14.75 11.57 24.51
CA HIS A 19 15.64 12.32 25.42
C HIS A 19 17.14 12.17 25.05
N GLY A 20 17.48 12.20 23.76
CA GLY A 20 18.82 12.00 23.23
C GLY A 20 19.24 10.55 22.95
N ASN A 21 18.44 9.56 23.35
CA ASN A 21 18.66 8.15 23.01
C ASN A 21 17.67 7.67 21.94
N GLN A 22 18.18 7.49 20.71
CA GLN A 22 17.35 7.09 19.58
C GLN A 22 16.63 5.76 19.80
N ALA A 23 17.27 4.77 20.39
CA ALA A 23 16.67 3.45 20.65
C ALA A 23 15.45 3.55 21.58
N LEU A 24 15.54 4.35 22.63
CA LEU A 24 14.42 4.63 23.54
C LEU A 24 13.31 5.42 22.83
N GLY A 25 13.68 6.38 21.97
CA GLY A 25 12.74 7.14 21.18
C GLY A 25 11.89 6.24 20.25
N TYR A 26 12.52 5.36 19.50
CA TYR A 26 11.83 4.38 18.65
C TYR A 26 10.90 3.47 19.44
N ARG A 27 11.38 2.91 20.56
CA ARG A 27 10.58 2.03 21.41
C ARG A 27 9.32 2.73 21.92
N ASN A 28 9.48 3.90 22.52
CA ASN A 28 8.37 4.64 23.12
C ASN A 28 7.37 5.12 22.08
N THR A 29 7.85 5.58 20.91
CA THR A 29 6.99 5.98 19.79
C THR A 29 6.16 4.82 19.26
N ASN A 30 6.74 3.62 19.11
CA ASN A 30 6.00 2.43 18.70
C ASN A 30 4.92 2.03 19.71
N ILE A 31 5.18 2.16 21.02
CA ILE A 31 4.16 1.90 22.05
C ILE A 31 3.00 2.91 21.92
N VAL A 32 3.30 4.20 21.76
CA VAL A 32 2.27 5.24 21.60
C VAL A 32 1.42 4.99 20.36
N PHE A 33 2.04 4.70 19.20
CA PHE A 33 1.31 4.35 18.00
C PHE A 33 0.50 3.07 18.14
N GLY A 34 1.03 2.05 18.80
CA GLY A 34 0.32 0.81 19.07
C GLY A 34 -0.97 1.04 19.88
N ILE A 35 -0.87 1.81 20.96
CA ILE A 35 -2.03 2.17 21.78
C ILE A 35 -3.04 3.00 20.97
N MET A 36 -2.56 3.98 20.19
CA MET A 36 -3.43 4.82 19.36
C MET A 36 -4.18 4.02 18.30
N VAL A 37 -3.49 3.12 17.60
CA VAL A 37 -4.11 2.24 16.61
C VAL A 37 -5.13 1.32 17.27
N PHE A 38 -4.82 0.75 18.44
CA PHE A 38 -5.73 -0.10 19.19
C PHE A 38 -7.01 0.65 19.58
N LEU A 39 -6.90 1.86 20.11
CA LEU A 39 -8.05 2.69 20.49
C LEU A 39 -8.90 3.06 19.26
N ILE A 40 -8.28 3.47 18.15
CA ILE A 40 -8.98 3.78 16.89
C ILE A 40 -9.74 2.55 16.39
N MET A 41 -9.11 1.37 16.44
CA MET A 41 -9.76 0.11 16.03
C MET A 41 -10.95 -0.23 16.94
N LEU A 42 -10.84 -0.02 18.25
CA LEU A 42 -11.97 -0.22 19.18
C LEU A 42 -13.14 0.72 18.85
N ILE A 43 -12.85 2.00 18.62
CA ILE A 43 -13.86 2.99 18.23
C ILE A 43 -14.50 2.57 16.89
N CYS A 44 -13.73 2.16 15.93
CA CYS A 44 -14.20 1.72 14.62
C CYS A 44 -15.15 0.51 14.75
N VAL A 45 -14.74 -0.51 15.49
CA VAL A 45 -15.58 -1.71 15.74
C VAL A 45 -16.85 -1.36 16.50
N ALA A 46 -16.77 -0.48 17.50
CA ALA A 46 -17.94 -0.05 18.26
C ALA A 46 -18.91 0.82 17.43
N SER A 47 -18.39 1.55 16.43
CA SER A 47 -19.19 2.41 15.55
C SER A 47 -19.84 1.67 14.38
N ILE A 48 -19.30 0.51 13.97
CA ILE A 48 -19.86 -0.29 12.88
C ILE A 48 -21.08 -1.06 13.41
N ARG A 49 -22.26 -0.61 13.01
CA ARG A 49 -23.51 -1.34 13.23
C ARG A 49 -23.82 -2.13 11.99
N GLU A 50 -23.75 -3.46 12.07
CA GLU A 50 -24.18 -4.33 10.99
C GLU A 50 -25.69 -4.22 10.79
N ILE A 51 -26.12 -3.51 9.75
CA ILE A 51 -27.53 -3.24 9.44
C ILE A 51 -28.15 -4.40 8.67
N ASN A 52 -27.37 -5.17 7.92
CA ASN A 52 -27.81 -6.31 7.12
C ASN A 52 -27.04 -7.57 7.53
N LEU A 53 -27.45 -8.19 8.62
CA LEU A 53 -27.05 -9.57 8.87
C LEU A 53 -27.80 -10.46 7.87
N PRO A 54 -27.09 -11.22 7.01
CA PRO A 54 -27.75 -12.25 6.22
C PRO A 54 -28.47 -13.20 7.18
N PRO A 55 -29.63 -13.75 6.80
CA PRO A 55 -30.33 -14.69 7.66
C PRO A 55 -29.38 -15.79 8.10
N ARG A 56 -29.25 -15.99 9.42
CA ARG A 56 -28.40 -17.03 9.99
C ARG A 56 -28.94 -18.39 9.48
N THR A 57 -28.43 -18.81 8.35
CA THR A 57 -28.57 -20.22 7.96
C THR A 57 -27.77 -21.01 8.98
N ASN A 58 -28.45 -21.84 9.75
CA ASN A 58 -27.85 -22.75 10.73
C ASN A 58 -27.01 -23.87 10.09
N GLN A 59 -26.45 -23.62 8.90
CA GLN A 59 -25.47 -24.49 8.30
C GLN A 59 -24.16 -24.30 9.06
N LYS A 60 -23.78 -25.28 9.85
CA LYS A 60 -22.42 -25.42 10.38
C LYS A 60 -21.49 -25.61 9.18
N THR A 61 -21.14 -24.51 8.52
CA THR A 61 -20.13 -24.51 7.45
C THR A 61 -18.79 -24.79 8.10
N SER A 62 -18.16 -25.87 7.69
CA SER A 62 -16.81 -26.20 8.13
C SER A 62 -15.87 -25.22 7.44
N ILE A 63 -15.06 -24.48 8.18
CA ILE A 63 -14.04 -23.54 7.69
C ILE A 63 -13.19 -24.17 6.58
N ILE A 64 -12.90 -25.47 6.69
CA ILE A 64 -12.13 -26.23 5.70
C ILE A 64 -12.88 -26.34 4.36
N LYS A 65 -14.20 -26.52 4.39
CA LYS A 65 -15.02 -26.55 3.17
C LYS A 65 -15.08 -25.19 2.50
N ASP A 66 -15.21 -24.12 3.27
CA ASP A 66 -15.24 -22.75 2.74
C ASP A 66 -13.90 -22.36 2.11
N ILE A 67 -12.77 -22.71 2.72
CA ILE A 67 -11.44 -22.59 2.11
C ILE A 67 -11.34 -23.40 0.82
N GLY A 68 -11.89 -24.62 0.79
CA GLY A 68 -11.93 -25.45 -0.39
C GLY A 68 -12.70 -24.82 -1.57
N TYR A 69 -13.80 -24.11 -1.29
CA TYR A 69 -14.55 -23.36 -2.32
C TYR A 69 -13.76 -22.15 -2.82
N LEU A 70 -13.07 -21.43 -1.92
CA LEU A 70 -12.24 -20.28 -2.29
C LEU A 70 -11.07 -20.70 -3.19
N VAL A 71 -10.39 -21.79 -2.85
CA VAL A 71 -9.25 -22.31 -3.64
C VAL A 71 -9.69 -22.82 -5.03
N LYS A 72 -10.90 -23.32 -5.18
CA LYS A 72 -11.45 -23.73 -6.47
C LYS A 72 -11.88 -22.56 -7.35
N ASN A 73 -12.08 -21.39 -6.78
CA ASN A 73 -12.44 -20.19 -7.52
C ASN A 73 -11.19 -19.58 -8.22
N LYS A 74 -11.01 -19.91 -9.50
CA LYS A 74 -9.85 -19.44 -10.30
C LYS A 74 -9.66 -17.92 -10.27
N PRO A 75 -10.68 -17.05 -10.49
CA PRO A 75 -10.54 -15.62 -10.39
C PRO A 75 -10.02 -15.14 -9.03
N TYR A 76 -10.53 -15.74 -7.95
CA TYR A 76 -10.11 -15.41 -6.58
C TYR A 76 -8.65 -15.77 -6.31
N MET A 77 -8.24 -16.98 -6.70
CA MET A 77 -6.85 -17.44 -6.57
C MET A 77 -5.87 -16.57 -7.37
N LEU A 78 -6.27 -16.14 -8.56
CA LEU A 78 -5.46 -15.26 -9.39
C LEU A 78 -5.29 -13.89 -8.73
N MET A 79 -6.34 -13.37 -8.08
CA MET A 79 -6.27 -12.12 -7.32
C MET A 79 -5.37 -12.22 -6.09
N ILE A 80 -5.44 -13.33 -5.33
CA ILE A 80 -4.56 -13.56 -4.18
C ILE A 80 -3.11 -13.62 -4.63
N THR A 81 -2.81 -14.39 -5.68
CA THR A 81 -1.45 -14.52 -6.22
C THR A 81 -0.92 -13.16 -6.70
N TYR A 82 -1.74 -12.41 -7.44
CA TYR A 82 -1.39 -11.04 -7.85
C TYR A 82 -1.09 -10.15 -6.65
N THR A 83 -1.93 -10.17 -5.63
CA THR A 83 -1.78 -9.37 -4.42
C THR A 83 -0.50 -9.74 -3.67
N PHE A 84 -0.20 -11.03 -3.56
CA PHE A 84 1.02 -11.52 -2.90
C PHE A 84 2.28 -10.96 -3.57
N PHE A 85 2.41 -11.10 -4.89
CA PHE A 85 3.55 -10.57 -5.63
C PHE A 85 3.61 -9.04 -5.60
N LEU A 86 2.45 -8.38 -5.58
CA LEU A 86 2.36 -6.94 -5.47
C LEU A 86 2.93 -6.43 -4.14
N PHE A 87 2.54 -7.02 -3.03
CA PHE A 87 3.06 -6.64 -1.71
C PHE A 87 4.53 -7.00 -1.55
N LEU A 88 4.96 -8.14 -2.06
CA LEU A 88 6.36 -8.54 -2.06
C LEU A 88 7.23 -7.52 -2.82
N GLY A 89 6.79 -7.10 -4.01
CA GLY A 89 7.47 -6.05 -4.78
C GLY A 89 7.45 -4.70 -4.08
N TYR A 90 6.36 -4.35 -3.41
CA TYR A 90 6.22 -3.11 -2.66
C TYR A 90 7.20 -3.03 -1.48
N LEU A 91 7.26 -4.07 -0.66
CA LEU A 91 8.21 -4.15 0.46
C LEU A 91 9.66 -4.14 -0.03
N GLY A 92 9.96 -4.89 -1.10
CA GLY A 92 11.29 -4.89 -1.72
C GLY A 92 11.70 -3.52 -2.24
N MET A 93 10.77 -2.77 -2.84
CA MET A 93 11.01 -1.41 -3.33
C MET A 93 11.40 -0.46 -2.19
N PHE A 94 10.68 -0.45 -1.07
CA PHE A 94 11.01 0.42 0.06
C PHE A 94 12.37 0.06 0.67
N ALA A 95 12.65 -1.22 0.83
CA ALA A 95 13.96 -1.67 1.29
C ALA A 95 15.07 -1.22 0.33
N ALA A 96 14.89 -1.44 -0.97
CA ALA A 96 15.86 -1.05 -2.00
C ALA A 96 16.12 0.47 -2.00
N ILE A 97 15.08 1.30 -1.91
CA ILE A 97 15.22 2.76 -1.83
C ILE A 97 16.06 3.16 -0.61
N ALA A 98 15.78 2.60 0.57
CA ALA A 98 16.52 2.92 1.78
C ALA A 98 18.00 2.56 1.66
N TYR A 99 18.32 1.34 1.17
CA TYR A 99 19.70 0.92 0.93
C TYR A 99 20.40 1.76 -0.14
N TYR A 100 19.70 2.11 -1.21
CA TYR A 100 20.25 2.91 -2.30
C TYR A 100 20.72 4.28 -1.81
N PHE A 101 19.88 5.02 -1.09
CA PHE A 101 20.24 6.32 -0.56
C PHE A 101 21.32 6.26 0.53
N LYS A 102 21.33 5.20 1.33
CA LYS A 102 22.35 4.98 2.35
C LYS A 102 23.73 4.67 1.78
N TYR A 103 23.81 3.74 0.82
CA TYR A 103 25.09 3.19 0.35
C TYR A 103 25.62 3.85 -0.94
N ILE A 104 24.74 4.22 -1.87
CA ILE A 104 25.14 4.79 -3.16
C ILE A 104 25.18 6.31 -3.10
N VAL A 105 24.10 6.93 -2.64
CA VAL A 105 24.04 8.40 -2.53
C VAL A 105 24.75 8.91 -1.29
N ARG A 106 24.93 8.08 -0.26
CA ARG A 106 25.54 8.39 1.04
C ARG A 106 24.86 9.55 1.77
N ASN A 107 23.57 9.71 1.57
CA ASN A 107 22.78 10.73 2.24
C ASN A 107 21.44 10.14 2.71
N GLU A 108 21.39 9.75 4.01
CA GLU A 108 20.22 9.13 4.60
C GLU A 108 18.99 10.06 4.65
N MET A 109 19.20 11.38 4.72
CA MET A 109 18.11 12.36 4.75
C MET A 109 17.30 12.33 3.44
N MET A 110 17.92 12.04 2.31
CA MET A 110 17.25 11.93 1.01
C MET A 110 16.33 10.71 0.93
N THR A 111 16.52 9.69 1.77
CA THR A 111 15.58 8.55 1.90
C THR A 111 14.19 9.03 2.30
N SER A 112 14.11 9.94 3.27
CA SER A 112 12.84 10.50 3.73
C SER A 112 12.12 11.27 2.62
N VAL A 113 12.87 12.01 1.81
CA VAL A 113 12.33 12.73 0.65
C VAL A 113 11.81 11.74 -0.40
N ALA A 114 12.56 10.68 -0.71
CA ALA A 114 12.14 9.65 -1.65
C ALA A 114 10.86 8.94 -1.19
N VAL A 115 10.79 8.55 0.08
CA VAL A 115 9.57 7.94 0.67
C VAL A 115 8.39 8.91 0.63
N THR A 116 8.62 10.19 0.86
CA THR A 116 7.56 11.21 0.75
C THR A 116 7.04 11.32 -0.68
N ILE A 117 7.90 11.32 -1.69
CA ILE A 117 7.52 11.33 -3.10
C ILE A 117 6.69 10.08 -3.45
N THR A 118 7.13 8.90 -3.02
CA THR A 118 6.38 7.64 -3.26
C THR A 118 5.04 7.59 -2.53
N THR A 119 4.79 8.47 -1.58
CA THR A 119 3.52 8.57 -0.85
C THR A 119 2.60 9.64 -1.45
N ILE A 120 3.15 10.79 -1.84
CA ILE A 120 2.37 11.92 -2.37
C ILE A 120 1.97 11.69 -3.83
N VAL A 121 2.89 11.27 -4.69
CA VAL A 121 2.65 11.11 -6.12
C VAL A 121 1.53 10.13 -6.43
N PRO A 122 1.39 8.96 -5.75
CA PRO A 122 0.26 8.06 -5.95
C PRO A 122 -1.10 8.70 -5.68
N ILE A 123 -1.20 9.65 -4.75
CA ILE A 123 -2.48 10.33 -4.45
C ILE A 123 -2.97 11.09 -5.68
N PHE A 124 -2.10 11.87 -6.32
CA PHE A 124 -2.44 12.60 -7.53
C PHE A 124 -2.72 11.67 -8.72
N SER A 125 -1.89 10.66 -8.91
CA SER A 125 -2.07 9.69 -9.99
C SER A 125 -3.34 8.86 -9.82
N MET A 126 -3.76 8.55 -8.59
CA MET A 126 -5.02 7.88 -8.30
C MET A 126 -6.24 8.72 -8.69
N LEU A 127 -6.19 10.04 -8.48
CA LEU A 127 -7.27 10.95 -8.92
C LEU A 127 -7.38 10.99 -10.46
N ILE A 128 -6.24 11.01 -11.14
CA ILE A 128 -6.20 10.95 -12.61
C ILE A 128 -6.74 9.60 -13.08
N ALA A 129 -6.28 8.51 -12.50
CA ALA A 129 -6.73 7.16 -12.85
C ALA A 129 -8.24 6.96 -12.61
N ALA A 130 -8.80 7.56 -11.55
CA ALA A 130 -10.25 7.51 -11.29
C ALA A 130 -11.06 8.16 -12.42
N ARG A 131 -10.59 9.29 -12.96
CA ARG A 131 -11.22 9.94 -14.13
C ARG A 131 -11.06 9.13 -15.42
N LEU A 132 -9.90 8.52 -15.64
CA LEU A 132 -9.65 7.67 -16.79
C LEU A 132 -10.46 6.36 -16.74
N ASN A 133 -10.77 5.83 -15.58
CA ASN A 133 -11.60 4.64 -15.40
C ASN A 133 -13.04 4.83 -15.92
N ALA A 134 -13.50 6.07 -16.04
CA ALA A 134 -14.79 6.36 -16.68
C ALA A 134 -14.77 6.16 -18.20
N LYS A 135 -13.60 6.28 -18.85
CA LYS A 135 -13.44 6.23 -20.30
C LYS A 135 -12.74 4.96 -20.79
N TYR A 136 -11.83 4.42 -20.01
CA TYR A 136 -10.99 3.28 -20.40
C TYR A 136 -11.21 2.08 -19.47
N SER A 137 -10.97 0.88 -19.99
CA SER A 137 -11.03 -0.35 -19.22
C SER A 137 -10.01 -0.33 -18.05
N LYS A 138 -10.45 -0.71 -16.87
CA LYS A 138 -9.61 -0.83 -15.65
C LYS A 138 -8.35 -1.66 -15.89
N ARG A 139 -8.46 -2.72 -16.71
CA ARG A 139 -7.33 -3.57 -17.12
C ARG A 139 -6.24 -2.76 -17.82
N ASN A 140 -6.60 -1.94 -18.79
CA ASN A 140 -5.64 -1.16 -19.58
C ASN A 140 -4.93 -0.12 -18.72
N ILE A 141 -5.66 0.55 -17.83
CA ILE A 141 -5.09 1.53 -16.89
C ILE A 141 -4.07 0.86 -15.95
N SER A 142 -4.37 -0.34 -15.44
CA SER A 142 -3.44 -1.08 -14.60
C SER A 142 -2.18 -1.52 -15.36
N ILE A 143 -2.32 -1.95 -16.62
CA ILE A 143 -1.16 -2.29 -17.47
C ILE A 143 -0.27 -1.07 -17.68
N VAL A 144 -0.86 0.07 -18.05
CA VAL A 144 -0.12 1.34 -18.23
C VAL A 144 0.60 1.73 -16.94
N GLY A 145 -0.08 1.65 -15.78
CA GLY A 145 0.52 1.92 -14.48
C GLY A 145 1.73 1.02 -14.18
N THR A 146 1.62 -0.27 -14.51
CA THR A 146 2.71 -1.23 -14.34
C THR A 146 3.89 -0.93 -15.27
N LEU A 147 3.63 -0.56 -16.53
CA LEU A 147 4.69 -0.17 -17.48
C LEU A 147 5.42 1.09 -17.01
N ILE A 148 4.69 2.10 -16.52
CA ILE A 148 5.30 3.31 -15.96
C ILE A 148 6.19 2.97 -14.76
N GLN A 149 5.75 2.05 -13.90
CA GLN A 149 6.53 1.61 -12.75
C GLN A 149 7.81 0.88 -13.16
N ILE A 150 7.75 0.03 -14.18
CA ILE A 150 8.93 -0.66 -14.74
C ILE A 150 9.91 0.37 -15.32
N LEU A 151 9.42 1.34 -16.09
CA LEU A 151 10.25 2.43 -16.63
C LEU A 151 10.89 3.25 -15.52
N GLY A 152 10.16 3.56 -14.45
CA GLY A 152 10.70 4.25 -13.28
C GLY A 152 11.85 3.48 -12.63
N SER A 153 11.73 2.16 -12.47
CA SER A 153 12.81 1.33 -11.92
C SER A 153 14.02 1.23 -12.82
N LEU A 154 13.83 1.18 -14.13
CA LEU A 154 14.94 1.23 -15.10
C LEU A 154 15.68 2.57 -15.05
N ILE A 155 14.97 3.68 -14.92
CA ILE A 155 15.58 5.01 -14.77
C ILE A 155 16.41 5.09 -13.50
N ILE A 156 15.98 4.52 -12.39
CA ILE A 156 16.78 4.45 -11.15
C ILE A 156 18.05 3.63 -11.39
N TRP A 157 17.95 2.51 -12.10
CA TRP A 157 19.10 1.67 -12.40
C TRP A 157 20.15 2.39 -13.27
N ILE A 158 19.69 3.12 -14.29
CA ILE A 158 20.58 3.91 -15.18
C ILE A 158 21.12 5.15 -14.47
N GLY A 159 20.35 5.74 -13.55
CA GLY A 159 20.68 6.97 -12.86
C GLY A 159 21.95 6.91 -12.01
N GLY A 160 22.35 5.71 -11.58
CA GLY A 160 23.56 5.51 -10.77
C GLY A 160 23.59 6.46 -9.57
N SER A 161 24.63 7.30 -9.46
CA SER A 161 24.76 8.26 -8.35
C SER A 161 24.08 9.61 -8.60
N ASN A 162 23.43 9.82 -9.75
CA ASN A 162 22.77 11.07 -10.07
C ASN A 162 21.41 11.19 -9.38
N VAL A 163 21.38 11.95 -8.31
CA VAL A 163 20.22 12.11 -7.42
C VAL A 163 18.99 12.63 -8.18
N ALA A 164 19.13 13.53 -9.14
CA ALA A 164 18.00 14.08 -9.90
C ALA A 164 17.31 13.01 -10.75
N ILE A 165 18.07 12.15 -11.43
CA ILE A 165 17.54 11.06 -12.24
C ILE A 165 16.85 10.03 -11.35
N VAL A 166 17.41 9.74 -10.19
CA VAL A 166 16.83 8.82 -9.22
C VAL A 166 15.49 9.32 -8.70
N PHE A 167 15.38 10.60 -8.33
CA PHE A 167 14.10 11.18 -7.90
C PHE A 167 13.05 11.17 -9.01
N LEU A 168 13.44 11.39 -10.25
CA LEU A 168 12.55 11.25 -11.39
C LEU A 168 12.02 9.81 -11.51
N GLY A 169 12.91 8.82 -11.40
CA GLY A 169 12.54 7.40 -11.38
C GLY A 169 11.60 7.03 -10.22
N VAL A 170 11.90 7.50 -9.01
CA VAL A 170 11.06 7.32 -7.81
C VAL A 170 9.67 7.96 -8.01
N GLY A 171 9.61 9.15 -8.61
CA GLY A 171 8.35 9.81 -8.95
C GLY A 171 7.52 9.01 -9.95
N MET A 172 8.14 8.49 -11.01
CA MET A 172 7.48 7.62 -11.98
C MET A 172 6.97 6.31 -11.35
N MET A 173 7.75 5.70 -10.46
CA MET A 173 7.30 4.52 -9.72
C MET A 173 6.06 4.82 -8.88
N GLY A 174 6.06 5.93 -8.15
CA GLY A 174 4.92 6.40 -7.38
C GLY A 174 3.68 6.66 -8.25
N PHE A 175 3.89 7.27 -9.42
CA PHE A 175 2.80 7.54 -10.38
C PHE A 175 2.16 6.24 -10.89
N GLY A 176 2.96 5.27 -11.32
CA GLY A 176 2.49 3.95 -11.76
C GLY A 176 1.74 3.19 -10.66
N MET A 177 2.19 3.32 -9.41
CA MET A 177 1.54 2.73 -8.24
C MET A 177 0.10 3.24 -8.05
N GLY A 178 -0.15 4.54 -8.20
CA GLY A 178 -1.49 5.11 -8.03
C GLY A 178 -2.47 4.64 -9.12
N PHE A 179 -2.01 4.46 -10.36
CA PHE A 179 -2.82 3.89 -11.44
C PHE A 179 -3.26 2.46 -11.14
N ARG A 180 -2.37 1.66 -10.58
CA ARG A 180 -2.64 0.26 -10.24
C ARG A 180 -3.55 0.08 -9.03
N SER A 181 -3.44 0.95 -8.03
CA SER A 181 -4.20 0.85 -6.77
C SER A 181 -5.70 0.88 -6.97
N ASN A 182 -6.19 1.65 -7.95
CA ASN A 182 -7.62 1.71 -8.28
C ASN A 182 -8.20 0.38 -8.77
N MET A 183 -7.42 -0.42 -9.49
CA MET A 183 -7.88 -1.72 -9.97
C MET A 183 -8.01 -2.74 -8.83
N TYR A 184 -7.06 -2.72 -7.90
CA TYR A 184 -7.00 -3.65 -6.78
C TYR A 184 -8.31 -3.66 -5.98
N PHE A 185 -8.74 -2.50 -5.50
CA PHE A 185 -9.98 -2.36 -4.72
C PHE A 185 -11.23 -2.67 -5.55
N SER A 186 -11.25 -2.28 -6.81
CA SER A 186 -12.40 -2.54 -7.68
C SER A 186 -12.57 -4.02 -8.00
N CYS A 187 -11.49 -4.76 -8.25
CA CYS A 187 -11.59 -6.20 -8.55
C CYS A 187 -11.98 -7.02 -7.31
N LEU A 188 -11.53 -6.63 -6.13
CA LEU A 188 -11.90 -7.30 -4.88
C LEU A 188 -13.41 -7.26 -4.63
N LEU A 189 -14.05 -6.13 -4.93
CA LEU A 189 -15.51 -5.96 -4.80
C LEU A 189 -16.29 -6.79 -5.82
N TYR A 190 -15.75 -7.00 -7.04
CA TYR A 190 -16.43 -7.79 -8.08
C TYR A 190 -16.26 -9.30 -7.93
N THR A 191 -15.23 -9.76 -7.23
CA THR A 191 -14.97 -11.20 -6.99
C THR A 191 -15.63 -11.71 -5.71
N SER A 192 -16.17 -10.83 -4.87
CA SER A 192 -17.00 -11.21 -3.74
C SER A 192 -18.33 -11.80 -4.27
N PRO A 193 -18.66 -13.07 -3.95
CA PRO A 193 -19.93 -13.66 -4.37
C PRO A 193 -21.07 -12.82 -3.82
N SER A 194 -21.92 -12.33 -4.73
CA SER A 194 -23.12 -11.61 -4.34
C SER A 194 -24.08 -12.58 -3.65
N PRO A 195 -24.77 -12.16 -2.56
CA PRO A 195 -25.82 -12.97 -1.94
C PRO A 195 -27.00 -13.31 -2.86
N ARG A 196 -27.01 -12.78 -4.10
CA ARG A 196 -28.04 -13.04 -5.11
C ARG A 196 -27.71 -14.22 -6.02
N ASP A 197 -26.50 -14.78 -5.93
CA ASP A 197 -26.06 -15.89 -6.79
C ASP A 197 -26.09 -17.25 -6.08
N SER A 198 -26.73 -17.30 -4.92
CA SER A 198 -26.97 -18.52 -4.13
C SER A 198 -28.43 -18.93 -4.12
#